data_ebca69ab4a0c03e291f5e5d9a7d7830f
#
_entry.id   ebca69ab4a0c03e291f5e5d9a7d7830f
#
_cell.length_a   1.000
_cell.length_b   1.000
_cell.length_c   1.000
_cell.angle_alpha   90.00
_cell.angle_beta   90.00
_cell.angle_gamma   90.00
#
_symmetry.space_group_name_H-M   'P 1'
#
loop_
_entity.id
_entity.type
_entity.pdbx_description
1 polymer ?
#
loop_
_entity_poly.entity_id
_entity_poly.type
_entity_poly.pdbx_seq_one_letter_code
_entity_poly.pdbx_strand_id
1 'polypeptide(L)'
;MKKLILLAVMCLVYHTLFADETTPTPKSDAHLYGHVIDSKTGEHLPYATVTIPGTTIGTMTDASGHYFLKNLPTGTITVEARMMSYDPVRHEVTLKKGQSLELNFEITENGITMDDVVVSASRSETTRRKAPA
;
A
#
# COMPACT_ATOMS: atom_id res chain seq x y z
N MET A 1 -29.89 -50.33 -11.04
CA MET A 1 -30.53 -49.12 -10.51
C MET A 1 -29.86 -48.57 -9.27
N LYS A 2 -29.47 -49.37 -8.29
CA LYS A 2 -28.77 -48.87 -7.08
C LYS A 2 -27.40 -48.26 -7.38
N LYS A 3 -26.67 -48.76 -8.39
CA LYS A 3 -25.37 -48.15 -8.79
C LYS A 3 -25.49 -46.82 -9.49
N LEU A 4 -26.58 -46.58 -10.22
CA LEU A 4 -26.86 -45.30 -10.86
C LEU A 4 -27.21 -44.21 -9.84
N ILE A 5 -27.96 -44.55 -8.82
CA ILE A 5 -28.33 -43.64 -7.73
C ILE A 5 -27.08 -43.28 -6.90
N LEU A 6 -26.19 -44.23 -6.66
CA LEU A 6 -24.93 -43.98 -5.95
C LEU A 6 -24.00 -43.04 -6.71
N LEU A 7 -23.95 -43.20 -8.04
CA LEU A 7 -23.15 -42.30 -8.92
C LEU A 7 -23.71 -40.90 -8.96
N ALA A 8 -25.05 -40.77 -9.01
CA ALA A 8 -25.72 -39.48 -8.99
C ALA A 8 -25.52 -38.75 -7.66
N VAL A 9 -25.55 -39.46 -6.55
CA VAL A 9 -25.29 -38.90 -5.22
C VAL A 9 -23.82 -38.49 -5.08
N MET A 10 -22.90 -39.27 -5.59
CA MET A 10 -21.49 -38.89 -5.62
C MET A 10 -21.22 -37.63 -6.47
N CYS A 11 -21.85 -37.51 -7.61
CA CYS A 11 -21.75 -36.28 -8.42
C CYS A 11 -22.33 -35.06 -7.71
N LEU A 12 -23.42 -35.22 -6.96
CA LEU A 12 -24.03 -34.14 -6.22
C LEU A 12 -23.12 -33.66 -5.07
N VAL A 13 -22.47 -34.60 -4.40
CA VAL A 13 -21.52 -34.27 -3.31
C VAL A 13 -20.27 -33.59 -3.87
N TYR A 14 -19.83 -33.97 -5.07
CA TYR A 14 -18.66 -33.31 -5.71
C TYR A 14 -18.94 -31.84 -6.06
N HIS A 15 -20.16 -31.51 -6.41
CA HIS A 15 -20.50 -30.11 -6.74
C HIS A 15 -20.59 -29.21 -5.52
N THR A 16 -20.84 -29.75 -4.34
CA THR A 16 -20.90 -28.95 -3.12
C THR A 16 -19.52 -28.67 -2.51
N LEU A 17 -18.51 -29.48 -2.84
CA LEU A 17 -17.15 -29.32 -2.32
C LEU A 17 -16.33 -28.26 -3.08
N PHE A 18 -16.76 -27.83 -4.26
CA PHE A 18 -16.08 -26.83 -5.09
C PHE A 18 -16.92 -25.56 -5.28
N ALA A 19 -17.92 -25.34 -4.44
CA ALA A 19 -18.52 -24.03 -4.34
C ALA A 19 -17.50 -23.11 -3.69
N ASP A 20 -16.69 -22.49 -4.53
CA ASP A 20 -15.84 -21.37 -4.15
C ASP A 20 -16.75 -20.27 -3.65
N GLU A 21 -16.91 -20.19 -2.34
CA GLU A 21 -17.57 -19.06 -1.73
C GLU A 21 -16.66 -17.83 -1.92
N THR A 22 -16.66 -17.28 -3.12
CA THR A 22 -16.29 -15.89 -3.26
C THR A 22 -17.37 -15.09 -2.52
N THR A 23 -17.24 -15.01 -1.22
CA THR A 23 -17.96 -14.00 -0.46
C THR A 23 -17.60 -12.67 -1.08
N PRO A 24 -18.55 -11.98 -1.71
CA PRO A 24 -18.27 -10.64 -2.19
C PRO A 24 -17.86 -9.83 -0.97
N THR A 25 -16.62 -9.40 -0.95
CA THR A 25 -16.15 -8.46 0.07
C THR A 25 -17.15 -7.32 0.06
N PRO A 26 -17.83 -7.02 1.16
CA PRO A 26 -18.80 -5.95 1.15
C PRO A 26 -18.08 -4.69 0.69
N LYS A 27 -18.46 -4.17 -0.45
CA LYS A 27 -17.94 -2.89 -0.92
C LYS A 27 -18.40 -1.86 0.10
N SER A 28 -17.46 -1.42 0.89
CA SER A 28 -17.72 -0.34 1.83
C SER A 28 -17.66 0.98 1.06
N ASP A 29 -18.58 1.89 1.39
CA ASP A 29 -18.55 3.26 0.85
C ASP A 29 -17.58 4.15 1.63
N ALA A 30 -16.62 3.55 2.35
CA ALA A 30 -15.61 4.29 3.08
C ALA A 30 -14.54 4.82 2.13
N HIS A 31 -14.19 6.07 2.31
CA HIS A 31 -13.21 6.77 1.48
C HIS A 31 -12.16 7.44 2.34
N LEU A 32 -10.97 7.55 1.79
CA LEU A 32 -9.86 8.31 2.36
C LEU A 32 -9.41 9.35 1.35
N TYR A 33 -9.18 10.56 1.82
CA TYR A 33 -8.66 11.65 0.98
C TYR A 33 -7.68 12.49 1.77
N GLY A 34 -6.85 13.23 1.07
CA GLY A 34 -5.89 14.12 1.70
C GLY A 34 -4.77 14.51 0.75
N HIS A 35 -3.66 14.88 1.33
CA HIS A 35 -2.47 15.26 0.57
C HIS A 35 -1.22 14.69 1.21
N VAL A 36 -0.16 14.65 0.41
CA VAL A 36 1.19 14.28 0.85
C VAL A 36 2.08 15.50 0.71
N ILE A 37 2.75 15.88 1.79
CA ILE A 37 3.63 17.04 1.83
C ILE A 37 5.03 16.68 2.29
N ASP A 38 6.00 17.48 1.90
CA ASP A 38 7.34 17.44 2.46
C ASP A 38 7.32 18.03 3.87
N SER A 39 7.83 17.29 4.84
CA SER A 39 7.81 17.69 6.24
C SER A 39 8.70 18.90 6.54
N LYS A 40 9.70 19.16 5.71
CA LYS A 40 10.64 20.28 5.90
C LYS A 40 10.18 21.54 5.22
N THR A 41 9.65 21.42 4.00
CA THR A 41 9.27 22.57 3.17
C THR A 41 7.79 22.90 3.22
N GLY A 42 6.95 21.92 3.58
CA GLY A 42 5.49 22.02 3.50
C GLY A 42 4.96 21.96 2.07
N GLU A 43 5.81 21.65 1.11
CA GLU A 43 5.44 21.58 -0.29
C GLU A 43 4.63 20.32 -0.58
N HIS A 44 3.59 20.46 -1.37
CA HIS A 44 2.78 19.33 -1.82
C HIS A 44 3.57 18.48 -2.80
N LEU A 45 3.55 17.17 -2.59
CA LEU A 45 4.32 16.22 -3.36
C LEU A 45 3.44 15.51 -4.40
N PRO A 46 3.61 15.82 -5.69
CA PRO A 46 2.89 15.12 -6.74
C PRO A 46 3.46 13.73 -6.95
N TYR A 47 2.60 12.81 -7.38
CA TYR A 47 2.97 11.45 -7.77
C TYR A 47 3.56 10.60 -6.64
N ALA A 48 3.29 10.94 -5.39
CA ALA A 48 3.55 10.07 -4.25
C ALA A 48 2.54 8.92 -4.24
N THR A 49 2.99 7.74 -3.86
CA THR A 49 2.14 6.55 -3.79
C THR A 49 1.50 6.43 -2.42
N VAL A 50 0.19 6.23 -2.37
CA VAL A 50 -0.57 5.98 -1.14
C VAL A 50 -1.25 4.63 -1.27
N THR A 51 -0.88 3.69 -0.41
CA THR A 51 -1.32 2.29 -0.51
C THR A 51 -1.73 1.74 0.84
N ILE A 52 -2.50 0.65 0.79
CA ILE A 52 -2.74 -0.19 1.97
C ILE A 52 -1.82 -1.40 1.85
N PRO A 53 -0.76 -1.52 2.67
CA PRO A 53 0.20 -2.61 2.57
C PRO A 53 -0.47 -3.98 2.69
N GLY A 54 -0.01 -4.93 1.87
CA GLY A 54 -0.57 -6.27 1.83
C GLY A 54 -1.83 -6.42 0.98
N THR A 55 -2.28 -5.35 0.33
CA THR A 55 -3.43 -5.35 -0.57
C THR A 55 -3.06 -4.73 -1.92
N THR A 56 -3.98 -4.84 -2.89
CA THR A 56 -3.85 -4.18 -4.18
C THR A 56 -4.46 -2.78 -4.19
N ILE A 57 -4.93 -2.29 -3.04
CA ILE A 57 -5.57 -0.99 -2.92
C ILE A 57 -4.49 0.09 -2.83
N GLY A 58 -4.54 1.04 -3.73
CA GLY A 58 -3.60 2.15 -3.75
C GLY A 58 -3.93 3.17 -4.82
N THR A 59 -3.30 4.32 -4.69
CA THR A 59 -3.41 5.42 -5.63
C THR A 59 -2.13 6.24 -5.60
N MET A 60 -2.05 7.24 -6.45
CA MET A 60 -0.97 8.23 -6.44
C MET A 60 -1.56 9.61 -6.24
N THR A 61 -0.77 10.51 -5.66
CA THR A 61 -1.16 11.91 -5.60
C THR A 61 -1.17 12.52 -7.01
N ASP A 62 -2.06 13.45 -7.22
CA ASP A 62 -2.15 14.20 -8.47
C ASP A 62 -1.05 15.28 -8.56
N ALA A 63 -1.10 16.12 -9.59
CA ALA A 63 -0.15 17.22 -9.77
C ALA A 63 -0.16 18.24 -8.63
N SER A 64 -1.23 18.28 -7.84
CA SER A 64 -1.39 19.15 -6.66
C SER A 64 -1.02 18.47 -5.36
N GLY A 65 -0.57 17.20 -5.40
CA GLY A 65 -0.22 16.45 -4.22
C GLY A 65 -1.39 15.89 -3.42
N HIS A 66 -2.58 15.85 -3.99
CA HIS A 66 -3.79 15.31 -3.38
C HIS A 66 -4.06 13.89 -3.84
N TYR A 67 -4.69 13.09 -2.98
CA TYR A 67 -5.08 11.72 -3.29
C TYR A 67 -6.50 11.42 -2.84
N PHE A 68 -7.08 10.39 -3.43
CA PHE A 68 -8.40 9.88 -3.06
C PHE A 68 -8.42 8.36 -3.21
N LEU A 69 -8.76 7.67 -2.12
CA LEU A 69 -8.93 6.21 -2.07
C LEU A 69 -10.40 5.88 -1.85
N LYS A 70 -10.97 5.08 -2.74
CA LYS A 70 -12.39 4.70 -2.72
C LYS A 70 -12.58 3.27 -2.24
N ASN A 71 -13.76 2.99 -1.72
CA ASN A 71 -14.22 1.63 -1.43
C ASN A 71 -13.27 0.85 -0.53
N LEU A 72 -12.84 1.52 0.54
CA LEU A 72 -11.90 0.93 1.50
C LEU A 72 -12.59 -0.04 2.45
N PRO A 73 -11.87 -1.05 2.96
CA PRO A 73 -12.39 -1.93 4.00
C PRO A 73 -12.74 -1.13 5.25
N THR A 74 -13.81 -1.51 5.93
CA THR A 74 -14.15 -0.96 7.24
C THR A 74 -13.27 -1.58 8.32
N GLY A 75 -13.13 -0.88 9.43
CA GLY A 75 -12.29 -1.28 10.55
C GLY A 75 -10.96 -0.56 10.56
N THR A 76 -10.01 -1.08 11.30
CA THR A 76 -8.67 -0.51 11.43
C THR A 76 -7.78 -0.98 10.30
N ILE A 77 -7.26 -0.03 9.53
CA ILE A 77 -6.35 -0.29 8.41
C ILE A 77 -5.10 0.55 8.56
N THR A 78 -4.00 0.06 8.00
CA THR A 78 -2.75 0.81 7.88
C THR A 78 -2.65 1.38 6.47
N VAL A 79 -2.33 2.66 6.37
CA VAL A 79 -2.14 3.36 5.10
C VAL A 79 -0.71 3.86 5.04
N GLU A 80 -0.05 3.64 3.92
CA GLU A 80 1.35 4.01 3.72
C GLU A 80 1.49 5.00 2.58
N ALA A 81 2.22 6.09 2.84
CA ALA A 81 2.66 7.02 1.80
C ALA A 81 4.13 6.77 1.48
N ARG A 82 4.45 6.69 0.20
CA ARG A 82 5.80 6.48 -0.33
C ARG A 82 6.12 7.41 -1.46
N MET A 83 7.36 7.86 -1.49
CA MET A 83 7.92 8.56 -2.64
C MET A 83 9.42 8.26 -2.73
N MET A 84 9.95 8.26 -3.96
CA MET A 84 11.40 8.08 -4.16
C MET A 84 12.17 9.16 -3.41
N SER A 85 13.23 8.77 -2.72
CA SER A 85 14.08 9.63 -1.88
C SER A 85 13.42 10.16 -0.61
N TYR A 86 12.27 9.62 -0.24
CA TYR A 86 11.58 9.93 1.01
C TYR A 86 11.42 8.68 1.87
N ASP A 87 11.44 8.85 3.16
CA ASP A 87 11.12 7.77 4.09
C ASP A 87 9.62 7.47 4.05
N PRO A 88 9.23 6.19 3.93
CA PRO A 88 7.82 5.83 3.94
C PRO A 88 7.21 6.11 5.30
N VAL A 89 5.99 6.62 5.31
CA VAL A 89 5.23 6.91 6.53
C VAL A 89 3.95 6.10 6.53
N ARG A 90 3.65 5.49 7.65
CA ARG A 90 2.44 4.69 7.87
C ARG A 90 1.58 5.34 8.93
N HIS A 91 0.29 5.38 8.66
CA HIS A 91 -0.73 5.77 9.63
C HIS A 91 -1.78 4.69 9.75
N GLU A 92 -2.20 4.43 10.98
CA GLU A 92 -3.31 3.53 11.27
C GLU A 92 -4.57 4.36 11.44
N VAL A 93 -5.63 3.98 10.72
CA VAL A 93 -6.92 4.66 10.78
C VAL A 93 -8.04 3.65 10.92
N THR A 94 -9.13 4.08 11.56
CA THR A 94 -10.35 3.28 11.70
C THR A 94 -11.43 3.90 10.84
N LEU A 95 -11.95 3.12 9.89
CA LEU A 95 -12.99 3.54 8.97
C LEU A 95 -14.31 2.86 9.29
N LYS A 96 -15.37 3.62 9.29
CA LYS A 96 -16.75 3.15 9.38
C LYS A 96 -17.38 3.12 8.00
N LYS A 97 -18.39 2.26 7.82
CA LYS A 97 -19.15 2.18 6.58
C LYS A 97 -19.69 3.57 6.20
N GLY A 98 -19.47 3.97 4.95
CA GLY A 98 -19.94 5.24 4.42
C GLY A 98 -19.17 6.46 4.91
N GLN A 99 -18.08 6.28 5.66
CA GLN A 99 -17.28 7.37 6.18
C GLN A 99 -16.30 7.90 5.13
N SER A 100 -16.21 9.22 5.04
CA SER A 100 -15.11 9.89 4.33
C SER A 100 -14.18 10.53 5.36
N LEU A 101 -12.94 10.11 5.39
CA LEU A 101 -11.94 10.57 6.37
C LEU A 101 -10.81 11.29 5.66
N GLU A 102 -10.40 12.43 6.20
CA GLU A 102 -9.20 13.13 5.74
C GLU A 102 -7.97 12.57 6.46
N LEU A 103 -6.95 12.21 5.69
CA LEU A 103 -5.68 11.75 6.21
C LEU A 103 -4.55 12.37 5.38
N ASN A 104 -3.77 13.21 6.02
CA ASN A 104 -2.64 13.88 5.40
C ASN A 104 -1.33 13.21 5.83
N PHE A 105 -0.36 13.15 4.93
CA PHE A 105 0.94 12.58 5.19
C PHE A 105 2.02 13.65 5.10
N GLU A 106 2.87 13.68 6.10
CA GLU A 106 4.11 14.45 6.08
C GLU A 106 5.26 13.47 5.98
N ILE A 107 5.95 13.47 4.85
CA ILE A 107 7.07 12.58 4.61
C ILE A 107 8.37 13.38 4.56
N THR A 108 9.44 12.73 4.99
CA THR A 108 10.75 13.37 5.11
C THR A 108 11.69 12.83 4.05
N GLU A 109 12.33 13.73 3.33
CA GLU A 109 13.38 13.36 2.41
C GLU A 109 14.54 12.73 3.17
N ASN A 110 14.94 11.54 2.75
CA ASN A 110 15.99 10.79 3.46
C ASN A 110 17.42 11.20 3.04
N GLY A 111 17.53 12.09 2.07
CA GLY A 111 18.82 12.58 1.59
C GLY A 111 19.70 11.53 0.90
N ILE A 112 19.18 10.33 0.70
CA ILE A 112 19.91 9.28 -0.01
C ILE A 112 19.73 9.48 -1.51
N THR A 113 20.76 9.95 -2.17
CA THR A 113 20.79 10.06 -3.62
C THR A 113 21.58 8.90 -4.21
N MET A 114 21.46 8.68 -5.50
CA MET A 114 22.28 7.70 -6.20
C MET A 114 23.78 7.98 -6.02
N ASP A 115 24.15 9.24 -5.97
CA ASP A 115 25.53 9.67 -5.76
C ASP A 115 26.01 9.32 -4.36
N ASP A 116 25.19 9.51 -3.33
CA ASP A 116 25.53 9.15 -1.97
C ASP A 116 25.77 7.66 -1.81
N VAL A 117 24.97 6.82 -2.44
CA VAL A 117 25.13 5.38 -2.43
C VAL A 117 26.46 4.99 -3.09
N VAL A 118 26.79 5.55 -4.24
CA VAL A 118 28.04 5.29 -4.95
C VAL A 118 29.25 5.80 -4.15
N VAL A 119 29.16 6.98 -3.59
CA VAL A 119 30.22 7.56 -2.77
C VAL A 119 30.49 6.70 -1.54
N SER A 120 29.47 6.16 -0.90
CA SER A 120 29.65 5.27 0.24
C SER A 120 30.44 4.01 -0.12
N ALA A 121 30.14 3.37 -1.24
CA ALA A 121 30.88 2.22 -1.73
C ALA A 121 32.34 2.58 -2.09
N SER A 122 32.53 3.67 -2.81
CA SER A 122 33.83 4.15 -3.19
C SER A 122 34.66 4.57 -1.99
N ARG A 123 34.06 5.20 -1.03
CA ARG A 123 34.73 5.71 0.16
C ARG A 123 35.38 4.59 0.98
N SER A 124 34.75 3.46 1.11
CA SER A 124 35.34 2.37 1.88
C SER A 124 36.64 1.87 1.23
N GLU A 125 36.69 1.75 -0.06
CA GLU A 125 37.87 1.39 -0.80
C GLU A 125 38.95 2.48 -0.77
N THR A 126 38.52 3.71 -0.97
CA THR A 126 39.42 4.84 -0.95
C THR A 126 40.13 4.98 0.40
N THR A 127 39.39 4.76 1.48
CA THR A 127 39.93 4.83 2.82
C THR A 127 41.04 3.80 3.02
N ARG A 128 40.85 2.58 2.54
CA ARG A 128 41.88 1.55 2.61
C ARG A 128 43.11 1.90 1.79
N ARG A 129 42.94 2.45 0.61
CA ARG A 129 44.05 2.84 -0.24
C ARG A 129 44.82 4.03 0.32
N LYS A 130 44.17 4.91 1.00
CA LYS A 130 44.77 6.08 1.60
C LYS A 130 45.53 5.78 2.88
N ALA A 131 45.12 4.79 3.62
CA ALA A 131 45.69 4.45 4.90
C ALA A 131 47.21 4.22 4.86
N PRO A 132 47.76 3.51 3.87
CA PRO A 132 49.20 3.29 3.81
C PRO A 132 49.98 4.47 3.29
N ALA A 133 49.35 5.43 2.74
CA ALA A 133 50.05 6.61 2.25
C ALA A 133 50.25 7.63 3.37
#